data_5bcd88de11bd483453d35dcb4d7f994e
#
_entry.id   5bcd88de11bd483453d35dcb4d7f994e
#
_cell.length_a   1.000
_cell.length_b   1.000
_cell.length_c   1.000
_cell.angle_alpha   90.00
_cell.angle_beta   90.00
_cell.angle_gamma   90.00
#
_symmetry.space_group_name_H-M   'P 1'
#
loop_
_entity.id
_entity.type
_entity.pdbx_description
1 polymer ?
#
loop_
_entity_poly.entity_id
_entity_poly.type
_entity_poly.pdbx_seq_one_letter_code
_entity_poly.pdbx_strand_id
1 'polypeptide(L)'
;MKVALYARVSTEQQIDNYSIPLQRERLEAFCTSKGWTHTQEYIDAGYSGSNLNRPALQQLQKDIKNKKINMVIVYRLDRLSRSQRDTLYLIEEVFLPHEVEFISLSETIDTTTAFGRAAIGVLSVFAQLERETILERLRSCHHKMVREEGLWSGGSATAPYVYTRLARGELVVNEEERKHIVRIFEVYIKLKSYTKVQDQLEKECFTKLKVKRLVHLLQNRVYIGEV
;
A
#
# COMPACT_ATOMS: atom_id res chain seq x y z
N MET A 1 -4.16 -26.00 -24.76
CA MET A 1 -4.29 -25.09 -23.63
C MET A 1 -2.98 -25.10 -22.84
N LYS A 2 -2.36 -23.94 -22.54
CA LYS A 2 -1.10 -23.86 -21.80
C LYS A 2 -1.41 -23.45 -20.36
N VAL A 3 -1.06 -24.31 -19.41
CA VAL A 3 -1.40 -24.18 -17.99
C VAL A 3 -0.16 -23.81 -17.17
N ALA A 4 -0.22 -22.74 -16.39
CA ALA A 4 0.81 -22.36 -15.44
C ALA A 4 0.50 -22.97 -14.07
N LEU A 5 1.44 -23.72 -13.52
CA LEU A 5 1.41 -24.26 -12.17
C LEU A 5 2.25 -23.36 -11.28
N TYR A 6 1.59 -22.56 -10.43
CA TYR A 6 2.31 -21.67 -9.53
C TYR A 6 2.38 -22.24 -8.12
N ALA A 7 3.59 -22.36 -7.60
CA ALA A 7 3.87 -22.83 -6.24
C ALA A 7 4.79 -21.87 -5.48
N ARG A 8 4.53 -21.70 -4.18
CA ARG A 8 5.33 -20.84 -3.30
C ARG A 8 5.43 -21.42 -1.89
N VAL A 9 6.62 -21.28 -1.29
CA VAL A 9 6.82 -21.47 0.14
C VAL A 9 7.70 -20.35 0.69
N SER A 10 7.41 -19.86 1.90
CA SER A 10 8.33 -18.99 2.63
C SER A 10 9.37 -19.80 3.38
N THR A 11 10.48 -19.16 3.76
CA THR A 11 11.55 -19.80 4.58
C THR A 11 11.02 -20.41 5.87
N GLU A 12 10.05 -19.80 6.53
CA GLU A 12 9.41 -20.31 7.76
C GLU A 12 8.48 -21.50 7.49
N GLN A 13 7.84 -21.57 6.32
CA GLN A 13 6.91 -22.64 5.95
C GLN A 13 7.57 -23.86 5.32
N GLN A 14 8.88 -23.85 5.12
CA GLN A 14 9.62 -25.07 4.72
C GLN A 14 9.57 -26.16 5.82
N ILE A 15 9.24 -25.79 7.05
CA ILE A 15 9.13 -26.69 8.21
C ILE A 15 7.76 -27.37 8.27
N ASP A 16 6.72 -26.78 7.70
CA ASP A 16 5.37 -27.34 7.68
C ASP A 16 5.13 -28.18 6.41
N ASN A 17 4.27 -29.19 6.52
CA ASN A 17 3.93 -30.21 5.49
C ASN A 17 3.42 -29.68 4.14
N TYR A 18 3.55 -28.41 3.83
CA TYR A 18 3.15 -27.76 2.56
C TYR A 18 4.35 -27.47 1.65
N SER A 19 5.28 -28.41 1.56
CA SER A 19 6.46 -28.31 0.70
C SER A 19 6.11 -28.12 -0.78
N ILE A 20 7.01 -27.52 -1.55
CA ILE A 20 6.86 -27.41 -3.01
C ILE A 20 6.57 -28.75 -3.68
N PRO A 21 7.23 -29.88 -3.32
CA PRO A 21 6.91 -31.18 -3.89
C PRO A 21 5.44 -31.58 -3.73
N LEU A 22 4.84 -31.38 -2.57
CA LEU A 22 3.43 -31.69 -2.35
C LEU A 22 2.49 -30.80 -3.20
N GLN A 23 2.80 -29.50 -3.28
CA GLN A 23 2.00 -28.60 -4.13
C GLN A 23 2.08 -29.03 -5.59
N ARG A 24 3.28 -29.38 -6.11
CA ARG A 24 3.48 -29.88 -7.47
C ARG A 24 2.67 -31.15 -7.72
N GLU A 25 2.82 -32.14 -6.87
CA GLU A 25 2.09 -33.42 -6.97
C GLU A 25 0.57 -33.18 -7.11
N ARG A 26 0.00 -32.32 -6.25
CA ARG A 26 -1.44 -32.02 -6.29
C ARG A 26 -1.86 -31.28 -7.56
N LEU A 27 -1.05 -30.30 -8.00
CA LEU A 27 -1.32 -29.54 -9.22
C LEU A 27 -1.20 -30.41 -10.47
N GLU A 28 -0.16 -31.26 -10.55
CA GLU A 28 0.05 -32.20 -11.66
C GLU A 28 -1.05 -33.25 -11.72
N ALA A 29 -1.44 -33.84 -10.57
CA ALA A 29 -2.53 -34.80 -10.50
C ALA A 29 -3.85 -34.19 -10.98
N PHE A 30 -4.12 -32.95 -10.59
CA PHE A 30 -5.31 -32.24 -11.08
C PHE A 30 -5.26 -32.01 -12.60
N CYS A 31 -4.14 -31.55 -13.16
CA CYS A 31 -3.97 -31.38 -14.60
C CYS A 31 -4.15 -32.70 -15.36
N THR A 32 -3.57 -33.78 -14.84
CA THR A 32 -3.71 -35.13 -15.41
C THR A 32 -5.17 -35.55 -15.43
N SER A 33 -5.92 -35.33 -14.34
CA SER A 33 -7.36 -35.66 -14.28
C SER A 33 -8.21 -34.89 -15.29
N LYS A 34 -7.74 -33.69 -15.71
CA LYS A 34 -8.39 -32.86 -16.73
C LYS A 34 -7.87 -33.10 -18.17
N GLY A 35 -6.85 -33.96 -18.31
CA GLY A 35 -6.22 -34.22 -19.62
C GLY A 35 -5.34 -33.07 -20.12
N TRP A 36 -4.84 -32.21 -19.22
CA TRP A 36 -3.99 -31.06 -19.57
C TRP A 36 -2.53 -31.45 -19.57
N THR A 37 -1.92 -31.55 -20.73
CA THR A 37 -0.55 -32.04 -20.92
C THR A 37 0.50 -30.94 -21.08
N HIS A 38 0.09 -29.71 -21.44
CA HIS A 38 1.01 -28.58 -21.63
C HIS A 38 1.05 -27.73 -20.37
N THR A 39 1.84 -28.14 -19.40
CA THR A 39 2.04 -27.44 -18.13
C THR A 39 3.39 -26.75 -18.07
N GLN A 40 3.47 -25.58 -17.43
CA GLN A 40 4.70 -24.85 -17.14
C GLN A 40 4.71 -24.47 -15.66
N GLU A 41 5.81 -24.74 -14.97
CA GLU A 41 5.97 -24.46 -13.55
C GLU A 41 6.56 -23.08 -13.31
N TYR A 42 6.04 -22.41 -12.26
CA TYR A 42 6.53 -21.15 -11.73
C TYR A 42 6.68 -21.31 -10.22
N ILE A 43 7.92 -21.33 -9.73
CA ILE A 43 8.22 -21.69 -8.34
C ILE A 43 8.97 -20.56 -7.66
N ASP A 44 8.40 -19.99 -6.61
CA ASP A 44 9.03 -19.00 -5.72
C ASP A 44 9.36 -19.67 -4.37
N ALA A 45 10.51 -20.33 -4.29
CA ALA A 45 11.02 -20.94 -3.07
C ALA A 45 11.70 -19.90 -2.16
N GLY A 46 11.32 -19.85 -0.88
CA GLY A 46 11.92 -18.93 0.09
C GLY A 46 11.39 -17.48 0.03
N TYR A 47 10.36 -17.21 -0.77
CA TYR A 47 9.78 -15.87 -0.90
C TYR A 47 8.52 -15.71 -0.06
N SER A 48 8.39 -14.55 0.63
CA SER A 48 7.17 -14.21 1.36
C SER A 48 6.01 -13.93 0.40
N GLY A 49 4.80 -14.30 0.82
CA GLY A 49 3.56 -13.95 0.12
C GLY A 49 3.08 -12.50 0.36
N SER A 50 3.83 -11.70 1.12
CA SER A 50 3.43 -10.33 1.51
C SER A 50 3.64 -9.27 0.42
N ASN A 51 4.34 -9.58 -0.66
CA ASN A 51 4.52 -8.69 -1.79
C ASN A 51 4.46 -9.45 -3.12
N LEU A 52 4.26 -8.74 -4.21
CA LEU A 52 4.19 -9.29 -5.57
C LEU A 52 5.55 -9.31 -6.29
N ASN A 53 6.60 -8.78 -5.66
CA ASN A 53 7.92 -8.67 -6.27
C ASN A 53 8.72 -9.98 -6.09
N ARG A 54 8.32 -11.02 -6.81
CA ARG A 54 8.88 -12.37 -6.77
C ARG A 54 9.26 -12.83 -8.18
N PRO A 55 10.43 -13.45 -8.39
CA PRO A 55 10.94 -13.77 -9.72
C PRO A 55 9.99 -14.62 -10.58
N ALA A 56 9.49 -15.74 -10.01
CA ALA A 56 8.61 -16.63 -10.77
C ALA A 56 7.23 -16.01 -11.02
N LEU A 57 6.68 -15.24 -10.07
CA LEU A 57 5.42 -14.51 -10.28
C LEU A 57 5.57 -13.41 -11.34
N GLN A 58 6.68 -12.69 -11.35
CA GLN A 58 6.95 -11.68 -12.39
C GLN A 58 7.11 -12.31 -13.76
N GLN A 59 7.79 -13.47 -13.84
CA GLN A 59 7.90 -14.20 -15.11
C GLN A 59 6.54 -14.70 -15.58
N LEU A 60 5.70 -15.23 -14.67
CA LEU A 60 4.33 -15.63 -14.98
C LEU A 60 3.53 -14.45 -15.56
N GLN A 61 3.57 -13.27 -14.92
CA GLN A 61 2.86 -12.08 -15.42
C GLN A 61 3.36 -11.65 -16.82
N LYS A 62 4.68 -11.74 -17.09
CA LYS A 62 5.23 -11.47 -18.42
C LYS A 62 4.72 -12.46 -19.46
N ASP A 63 4.68 -13.74 -19.12
CA ASP A 63 4.24 -14.80 -20.05
C ASP A 63 2.73 -14.73 -20.29
N ILE A 64 1.94 -14.28 -19.32
CA ILE A 64 0.51 -13.94 -19.48
C ILE A 64 0.36 -12.78 -20.48
N LYS A 65 1.06 -11.67 -20.29
CA LYS A 65 1.02 -10.52 -21.19
C LYS A 65 1.44 -10.88 -22.63
N ASN A 66 2.35 -11.83 -22.77
CA ASN A 66 2.78 -12.37 -24.06
C ASN A 66 1.87 -13.46 -24.63
N LYS A 67 0.68 -13.68 -24.04
CA LYS A 67 -0.31 -14.69 -24.46
C LYS A 67 0.24 -16.11 -24.53
N LYS A 68 1.23 -16.45 -23.69
CA LYS A 68 1.80 -17.80 -23.61
C LYS A 68 1.04 -18.72 -22.67
N ILE A 69 0.21 -18.18 -21.78
CA ILE A 69 -0.52 -18.90 -20.75
C ILE A 69 -2.01 -18.63 -20.94
N ASN A 70 -2.83 -19.68 -20.78
CA ASN A 70 -4.29 -19.60 -20.86
C ASN A 70 -4.95 -19.83 -19.49
N MET A 71 -4.23 -20.44 -18.55
CA MET A 71 -4.75 -20.75 -17.22
C MET A 71 -3.64 -20.73 -16.19
N VAL A 72 -3.96 -20.23 -14.99
CA VAL A 72 -3.09 -20.29 -13.81
C VAL A 72 -3.75 -21.15 -12.76
N ILE A 73 -3.02 -22.12 -12.21
CA ILE A 73 -3.50 -22.98 -11.12
C ILE A 73 -2.58 -22.86 -9.94
N VAL A 74 -3.20 -22.71 -8.77
CA VAL A 74 -2.51 -22.71 -7.46
C VAL A 74 -3.12 -23.76 -6.55
N TYR A 75 -2.34 -24.26 -5.62
CA TYR A 75 -2.86 -25.18 -4.62
C TYR A 75 -3.82 -24.47 -3.66
N ARG A 76 -3.45 -23.25 -3.20
CA ARG A 76 -4.25 -22.39 -2.32
C ARG A 76 -4.04 -20.92 -2.69
N LEU A 77 -5.04 -20.06 -2.41
CA LEU A 77 -4.95 -18.63 -2.65
C LEU A 77 -3.77 -17.97 -1.96
N ASP A 78 -3.44 -18.39 -0.73
CA ASP A 78 -2.31 -17.85 0.03
C ASP A 78 -0.94 -18.18 -0.59
N ARG A 79 -0.88 -19.14 -1.51
CA ARG A 79 0.33 -19.38 -2.33
C ARG A 79 0.51 -18.26 -3.35
N LEU A 80 -0.59 -17.78 -3.93
CA LEU A 80 -0.54 -16.64 -4.86
C LEU A 80 -0.20 -15.34 -4.14
N SER A 81 -0.91 -15.00 -3.06
CA SER A 81 -0.54 -13.93 -2.12
C SER A 81 -1.17 -14.16 -0.74
N ARG A 82 -0.51 -13.69 0.33
CA ARG A 82 -1.11 -13.61 1.68
C ARG A 82 -2.08 -12.44 1.81
N SER A 83 -1.96 -11.45 0.95
CA SER A 83 -2.86 -10.32 0.85
C SER A 83 -4.04 -10.67 -0.05
N GLN A 84 -5.24 -10.65 0.49
CA GLN A 84 -6.47 -10.84 -0.29
C GLN A 84 -6.57 -9.84 -1.45
N ARG A 85 -6.22 -8.58 -1.18
CA ARG A 85 -6.17 -7.51 -2.17
C ARG A 85 -5.25 -7.85 -3.35
N ASP A 86 -4.02 -8.32 -3.04
CA ASP A 86 -3.04 -8.62 -4.09
C ASP A 86 -3.47 -9.85 -4.91
N THR A 87 -4.13 -10.82 -4.26
CA THR A 87 -4.70 -11.99 -4.96
C THR A 87 -5.80 -11.55 -5.92
N LEU A 88 -6.73 -10.72 -5.47
CA LEU A 88 -7.81 -10.19 -6.30
C LEU A 88 -7.28 -9.32 -7.43
N TYR A 89 -6.31 -8.43 -7.14
CA TYR A 89 -5.62 -7.65 -8.16
C TYR A 89 -5.01 -8.52 -9.26
N LEU A 90 -4.32 -9.60 -8.90
CA LEU A 90 -3.75 -10.51 -9.90
C LEU A 90 -4.83 -11.19 -10.75
N ILE A 91 -5.94 -11.60 -10.16
CA ILE A 91 -7.02 -12.28 -10.88
C ILE A 91 -7.78 -11.28 -11.77
N GLU A 92 -8.24 -10.16 -11.21
CA GLU A 92 -9.13 -9.22 -11.90
C GLU A 92 -8.40 -8.29 -12.87
N GLU A 93 -7.17 -7.84 -12.52
CA GLU A 93 -6.44 -6.84 -13.31
C GLU A 93 -5.34 -7.47 -14.19
N VAL A 94 -4.88 -8.69 -13.87
CA VAL A 94 -3.80 -9.32 -14.64
C VAL A 94 -4.26 -10.55 -15.40
N PHE A 95 -5.01 -11.48 -14.78
CA PHE A 95 -5.37 -12.73 -15.43
C PHE A 95 -6.59 -12.56 -16.36
N LEU A 96 -7.72 -12.17 -15.83
CA LEU A 96 -8.98 -12.07 -16.60
C LEU A 96 -8.90 -11.10 -17.80
N PRO A 97 -8.27 -9.90 -17.70
CA PRO A 97 -8.15 -9.03 -18.87
C PRO A 97 -7.29 -9.59 -20.01
N HIS A 98 -6.43 -10.57 -19.70
CA HIS A 98 -5.62 -11.27 -20.70
C HIS A 98 -6.23 -12.61 -21.12
N GLU A 99 -7.52 -12.85 -20.79
CA GLU A 99 -8.24 -14.10 -21.10
C GLU A 99 -7.59 -15.33 -20.46
N VAL A 100 -6.96 -15.16 -19.28
CA VAL A 100 -6.33 -16.22 -18.51
C VAL A 100 -7.24 -16.61 -17.36
N GLU A 101 -7.68 -17.85 -17.34
CA GLU A 101 -8.52 -18.40 -16.29
C GLU A 101 -7.69 -18.76 -15.05
N PHE A 102 -8.33 -18.79 -13.90
CA PHE A 102 -7.68 -19.06 -12.62
C PHE A 102 -8.38 -20.16 -11.83
N ILE A 103 -7.60 -21.07 -11.28
CA ILE A 103 -8.11 -22.13 -10.39
C ILE A 103 -7.30 -22.19 -9.11
N SER A 104 -8.01 -22.23 -7.97
CA SER A 104 -7.44 -22.59 -6.67
C SER A 104 -8.06 -23.90 -6.18
N LEU A 105 -7.22 -24.92 -5.95
CA LEU A 105 -7.71 -26.27 -5.66
C LEU A 105 -8.34 -26.38 -4.27
N SER A 106 -7.73 -25.77 -3.27
CA SER A 106 -8.17 -25.89 -1.86
C SER A 106 -9.47 -25.16 -1.60
N GLU A 107 -9.64 -23.96 -2.14
CA GLU A 107 -10.83 -23.13 -1.98
C GLU A 107 -11.91 -23.43 -3.01
N THR A 108 -11.68 -24.36 -3.93
CA THR A 108 -12.61 -24.75 -5.00
C THR A 108 -13.06 -23.55 -5.88
N ILE A 109 -12.18 -22.56 -6.05
CA ILE A 109 -12.43 -21.41 -6.90
C ILE A 109 -11.96 -21.73 -8.32
N ASP A 110 -12.88 -21.59 -9.29
CA ASP A 110 -12.64 -21.88 -10.69
C ASP A 110 -13.33 -20.80 -11.55
N THR A 111 -12.55 -19.88 -12.12
CA THR A 111 -13.08 -18.77 -12.93
C THR A 111 -13.65 -19.21 -14.27
N THR A 112 -13.40 -20.46 -14.71
CA THR A 112 -14.05 -21.00 -15.91
C THR A 112 -15.55 -21.16 -15.69
N THR A 113 -16.00 -21.28 -14.45
CA THR A 113 -17.40 -21.42 -14.08
C THR A 113 -18.04 -20.07 -13.70
N ALA A 114 -19.34 -19.92 -13.95
CA ALA A 114 -20.09 -18.74 -13.54
C ALA A 114 -20.06 -18.55 -12.01
N PHE A 115 -20.13 -19.66 -11.25
CA PHE A 115 -20.05 -19.64 -9.79
C PHE A 115 -18.67 -19.16 -9.30
N GLY A 116 -17.58 -19.65 -9.86
CA GLY A 116 -16.24 -19.23 -9.48
C GLY A 116 -15.98 -17.74 -9.76
N ARG A 117 -16.44 -17.21 -10.90
CA ARG A 117 -16.40 -15.77 -11.19
C ARG A 117 -17.22 -14.96 -10.19
N ALA A 118 -18.43 -15.42 -9.85
CA ALA A 118 -19.25 -14.77 -8.83
C ALA A 118 -18.58 -14.80 -7.45
N ALA A 119 -17.92 -15.91 -7.07
CA ALA A 119 -17.18 -16.01 -5.81
C ALA A 119 -16.02 -15.00 -5.72
N ILE A 120 -15.27 -14.78 -6.80
CA ILE A 120 -14.24 -13.74 -6.87
C ILE A 120 -14.87 -12.36 -6.65
N GLY A 121 -15.97 -12.04 -7.33
CA GLY A 121 -16.68 -10.75 -7.12
C GLY A 121 -17.12 -10.54 -5.68
N VAL A 122 -17.63 -11.57 -4.99
CA VAL A 122 -17.99 -11.49 -3.58
C VAL A 122 -16.76 -11.25 -2.70
N LEU A 123 -15.64 -11.93 -2.96
CA LEU A 123 -14.39 -11.71 -2.23
C LEU A 123 -13.87 -10.28 -2.41
N SER A 124 -14.00 -9.70 -3.61
CA SER A 124 -13.62 -8.31 -3.90
C SER A 124 -14.45 -7.31 -3.08
N VAL A 125 -15.75 -7.53 -2.97
CA VAL A 125 -16.63 -6.69 -2.12
C VAL A 125 -16.20 -6.77 -0.65
N PHE A 126 -15.91 -7.97 -0.13
CA PHE A 126 -15.43 -8.12 1.25
C PHE A 126 -14.09 -7.42 1.49
N ALA A 127 -13.14 -7.53 0.57
CA ALA A 127 -11.85 -6.83 0.66
C ALA A 127 -12.02 -5.31 0.66
N GLN A 128 -12.97 -4.77 -0.12
CA GLN A 128 -13.30 -3.36 -0.12
C GLN A 128 -13.93 -2.92 1.22
N LEU A 129 -14.89 -3.66 1.75
CA LEU A 129 -15.54 -3.37 3.04
C LEU A 129 -14.52 -3.37 4.19
N GLU A 130 -13.59 -4.33 4.21
CA GLU A 130 -12.53 -4.38 5.21
C GLU A 130 -11.66 -3.12 5.15
N ARG A 131 -11.26 -2.70 3.94
CA ARG A 131 -10.49 -1.47 3.74
C ARG A 131 -11.24 -0.23 4.22
N GLU A 132 -12.52 -0.10 3.87
CA GLU A 132 -13.35 1.03 4.30
C GLU A 132 -13.48 1.08 5.82
N THR A 133 -13.69 -0.07 6.46
CA THR A 133 -13.75 -0.21 7.93
C THR A 133 -12.43 0.23 8.60
N ILE A 134 -11.29 -0.16 8.04
CA ILE A 134 -9.96 0.25 8.55
C ILE A 134 -9.79 1.76 8.41
N LEU A 135 -10.14 2.34 7.25
CA LEU A 135 -10.05 3.79 7.02
C LEU A 135 -10.98 4.58 7.96
N GLU A 136 -12.17 4.08 8.23
CA GLU A 136 -13.11 4.70 9.14
C GLU A 136 -12.58 4.69 10.59
N ARG A 137 -12.02 3.57 11.04
CA ARG A 137 -11.35 3.49 12.35
C ARG A 137 -10.18 4.46 12.45
N LEU A 138 -9.34 4.55 11.41
CA LEU A 138 -8.23 5.50 11.39
C LEU A 138 -8.72 6.95 11.43
N ARG A 139 -9.77 7.30 10.67
CA ARG A 139 -10.38 8.64 10.73
C ARG A 139 -10.91 8.96 12.12
N SER A 140 -11.62 8.01 12.74
CA SER A 140 -12.14 8.17 14.11
C SER A 140 -11.02 8.37 15.13
N CYS A 141 -9.95 7.58 15.04
CA CYS A 141 -8.76 7.77 15.89
C CYS A 141 -8.11 9.14 15.68
N HIS A 142 -7.96 9.60 14.43
CA HIS A 142 -7.42 10.93 14.14
C HIS A 142 -8.34 12.04 14.66
N HIS A 143 -9.64 11.92 14.50
CA HIS A 143 -10.61 12.88 15.05
C HIS A 143 -10.51 12.99 16.57
N LYS A 144 -10.43 11.86 17.26
CA LYS A 144 -10.28 11.84 18.71
C LYS A 144 -8.97 12.49 19.12
N MET A 145 -7.86 12.11 18.52
CA MET A 145 -6.54 12.64 18.78
C MET A 145 -6.47 14.16 18.62
N VAL A 146 -7.07 14.70 17.55
CA VAL A 146 -7.05 16.16 17.29
C VAL A 146 -8.08 16.90 18.12
N ARG A 147 -9.35 16.46 18.17
CA ARG A 147 -10.44 17.22 18.79
C ARG A 147 -10.52 17.08 20.30
N GLU A 148 -10.26 15.89 20.83
CA GLU A 148 -10.39 15.61 22.26
C GLU A 148 -9.06 15.78 23.01
N GLU A 149 -7.95 15.40 22.38
CA GLU A 149 -6.63 15.38 23.00
C GLU A 149 -5.75 16.56 22.56
N GLY A 150 -6.15 17.34 21.54
CA GLY A 150 -5.38 18.47 21.01
C GLY A 150 -4.01 18.10 20.43
N LEU A 151 -3.86 16.84 19.97
CA LEU A 151 -2.61 16.30 19.50
C LEU A 151 -2.45 16.45 17.99
N TRP A 152 -1.22 16.60 17.54
CA TRP A 152 -0.89 16.65 16.11
C TRP A 152 -0.96 15.27 15.46
N SER A 153 -1.85 15.10 14.48
CA SER A 153 -2.06 13.83 13.76
C SER A 153 -1.05 13.58 12.63
N GLY A 154 -0.31 14.59 12.21
CA GLY A 154 0.73 14.47 11.18
C GLY A 154 2.00 13.79 11.68
N GLY A 155 2.86 13.36 10.74
CA GLY A 155 4.19 12.81 11.06
C GLY A 155 5.17 13.87 11.57
N SER A 156 6.29 13.43 12.14
CA SER A 156 7.34 14.35 12.63
C SER A 156 7.90 15.25 11.52
N ALA A 157 8.03 14.72 10.29
CA ALA A 157 8.50 15.49 9.13
C ALA A 157 7.50 16.56 8.66
N THR A 158 6.23 16.47 9.07
CA THR A 158 5.16 17.42 8.72
C THR A 158 4.80 18.34 9.86
N ALA A 159 5.51 18.28 10.99
CA ALA A 159 5.30 19.21 12.09
C ALA A 159 5.47 20.66 11.60
N PRO A 160 4.61 21.61 12.05
CA PRO A 160 4.73 23.00 11.67
C PRO A 160 6.08 23.56 12.11
N TYR A 161 6.61 24.51 11.35
CA TYR A 161 7.86 25.18 11.68
C TYR A 161 7.79 25.74 13.12
N VAL A 162 8.87 25.65 13.87
CA VAL A 162 8.96 26.02 15.31
C VAL A 162 8.45 24.93 16.26
N TYR A 163 7.76 23.92 15.78
CA TYR A 163 7.29 22.83 16.62
C TYR A 163 8.04 21.54 16.38
N THR A 164 8.39 20.87 17.48
CA THR A 164 8.89 19.49 17.45
C THR A 164 7.78 18.56 17.93
N ARG A 165 7.47 17.54 17.14
CA ARG A 165 6.49 16.52 17.49
C ARG A 165 7.11 15.47 18.41
N LEU A 166 6.55 15.27 19.58
CA LEU A 166 6.88 14.16 20.47
C LEU A 166 6.17 12.86 20.08
N ALA A 167 6.55 11.75 20.74
CA ALA A 167 6.10 10.39 20.40
C ALA A 167 4.56 10.22 20.33
N ARG A 168 3.81 10.91 21.21
CA ARG A 168 2.34 10.86 21.27
C ARG A 168 1.62 11.87 20.39
N GLY A 169 2.33 12.72 19.64
CA GLY A 169 1.73 13.76 18.82
C GLY A 169 1.64 15.13 19.51
N GLU A 170 2.18 15.29 20.69
CA GLU A 170 2.34 16.58 21.34
C GLU A 170 3.29 17.46 20.53
N LEU A 171 2.94 18.73 20.35
CA LEU A 171 3.79 19.73 19.72
C LEU A 171 4.48 20.56 20.80
N VAL A 172 5.80 20.50 20.85
CA VAL A 172 6.63 21.31 21.77
C VAL A 172 7.31 22.40 20.96
N VAL A 173 7.29 23.63 21.49
CA VAL A 173 7.91 24.78 20.84
C VAL A 173 9.44 24.67 20.90
N ASN A 174 10.10 24.84 19.76
CA ASN A 174 11.54 25.08 19.70
C ASN A 174 11.82 26.55 19.97
N GLU A 175 12.36 26.86 21.12
CA GLU A 175 12.58 28.26 21.58
C GLU A 175 13.59 29.03 20.70
N GLU A 176 14.53 28.37 20.07
CA GLU A 176 15.46 29.03 19.14
C GLU A 176 14.73 29.48 17.87
N GLU A 177 13.87 28.61 17.31
CA GLU A 177 13.10 28.92 16.11
C GLU A 177 11.91 29.84 16.38
N ARG A 178 11.41 29.88 17.63
CA ARG A 178 10.31 30.76 18.04
C ARG A 178 10.59 32.23 17.76
N LYS A 179 11.81 32.70 18.04
CA LYS A 179 12.21 34.08 17.76
C LYS A 179 12.08 34.44 16.29
N HIS A 180 12.34 33.46 15.42
CA HIS A 180 12.23 33.65 13.98
C HIS A 180 10.79 33.80 13.52
N ILE A 181 9.87 32.95 14.00
CA ILE A 181 8.47 33.03 13.58
C ILE A 181 7.79 34.29 14.08
N VAL A 182 8.07 34.69 15.32
CA VAL A 182 7.57 35.93 15.90
C VAL A 182 8.02 37.13 15.06
N ARG A 183 9.33 37.17 14.70
CA ARG A 183 9.87 38.23 13.85
C ARG A 183 9.21 38.29 12.48
N ILE A 184 8.94 37.16 11.86
CA ILE A 184 8.23 37.07 10.58
C ILE A 184 6.84 37.70 10.69
N PHE A 185 6.08 37.40 11.74
CA PHE A 185 4.76 37.99 11.97
C PHE A 185 4.84 39.51 12.23
N GLU A 186 5.78 39.97 13.05
CA GLU A 186 5.97 41.41 13.31
C GLU A 186 6.27 42.22 12.05
N VAL A 187 7.19 41.71 11.22
CA VAL A 187 7.55 42.36 9.95
C VAL A 187 6.37 42.35 8.98
N TYR A 188 5.61 41.27 8.93
CA TYR A 188 4.44 41.18 8.06
C TYR A 188 3.32 42.17 8.48
N ILE A 189 3.06 42.31 9.76
CA ILE A 189 2.06 43.27 10.29
C ILE A 189 2.42 44.70 9.87
N LYS A 190 3.72 45.05 9.86
CA LYS A 190 4.19 46.39 9.46
C LYS A 190 4.16 46.62 7.95
N LEU A 191 4.62 45.63 7.17
CA LEU A 191 4.82 45.81 5.73
C LEU A 191 3.63 45.35 4.85
N LYS A 192 2.80 44.44 5.35
CA LYS A 192 1.62 43.87 4.68
C LYS A 192 1.88 43.38 3.24
N SER A 193 3.12 42.94 2.96
CA SER A 193 3.56 42.49 1.67
C SER A 193 4.59 41.38 1.81
N TYR A 194 4.30 40.21 1.28
CA TYR A 194 5.18 39.02 1.37
C TYR A 194 6.58 39.27 0.75
N THR A 195 6.65 39.98 -0.36
CA THR A 195 7.91 40.30 -1.04
C THR A 195 8.77 41.24 -0.18
N LYS A 196 8.17 42.32 0.35
CA LYS A 196 8.88 43.23 1.24
C LYS A 196 9.33 42.58 2.55
N VAL A 197 8.53 41.64 3.06
CA VAL A 197 8.90 40.83 4.24
C VAL A 197 10.11 39.96 3.91
N GLN A 198 10.14 39.30 2.75
CA GLN A 198 11.29 38.53 2.32
C GLN A 198 12.55 39.41 2.22
N ASP A 199 12.48 40.55 1.56
CA ASP A 199 13.61 41.46 1.40
C ASP A 199 14.12 41.99 2.75
N GLN A 200 13.21 42.27 3.68
CA GLN A 200 13.59 42.75 5.03
C GLN A 200 14.26 41.65 5.85
N LEU A 201 13.74 40.43 5.83
CA LEU A 201 14.32 39.28 6.54
C LEU A 201 15.69 38.88 5.95
N GLU A 202 15.90 39.01 4.65
CA GLU A 202 17.22 38.80 4.02
C GLU A 202 18.26 39.84 4.50
N LYS A 203 17.85 41.11 4.66
CA LYS A 203 18.73 42.16 5.22
C LYS A 203 19.09 41.90 6.69
N GLU A 204 18.22 41.26 7.44
CA GLU A 204 18.42 40.90 8.85
C GLU A 204 19.22 39.59 9.01
N CYS A 205 19.85 39.07 7.93
CA CYS A 205 20.59 37.79 7.93
C CYS A 205 19.76 36.56 8.30
N PHE A 206 18.44 36.63 8.15
CA PHE A 206 17.60 35.44 8.26
C PHE A 206 17.79 34.50 7.06
N THR A 207 17.59 33.20 7.31
CA THR A 207 17.62 32.21 6.22
C THR A 207 16.68 32.62 5.10
N LYS A 208 17.15 32.59 3.86
CA LYS A 208 16.37 32.94 2.68
C LYS A 208 15.09 32.10 2.55
N LEU A 209 13.96 32.65 2.94
CA LEU A 209 12.63 32.03 2.84
C LEU A 209 11.98 32.42 1.51
N LYS A 210 11.59 31.44 0.69
CA LYS A 210 10.82 31.70 -0.52
C LYS A 210 9.45 32.28 -0.17
N VAL A 211 8.94 33.23 -0.95
CA VAL A 211 7.61 33.85 -0.76
C VAL A 211 6.52 32.83 -0.52
N LYS A 212 6.48 31.72 -1.29
CA LYS A 212 5.51 30.65 -1.11
C LYS A 212 5.55 30.03 0.30
N ARG A 213 6.73 29.90 0.90
CA ARG A 213 6.90 29.39 2.27
C ARG A 213 6.44 30.41 3.32
N LEU A 214 6.71 31.70 3.10
CA LEU A 214 6.19 32.79 3.95
C LEU A 214 4.67 32.83 3.96
N VAL A 215 4.02 32.74 2.80
CA VAL A 215 2.56 32.67 2.71
C VAL A 215 2.03 31.49 3.51
N HIS A 216 2.60 30.31 3.34
CA HIS A 216 2.17 29.11 4.06
C HIS A 216 2.36 29.24 5.57
N LEU A 217 3.49 29.82 6.03
CA LEU A 217 3.74 30.06 7.46
C LEU A 217 2.71 31.04 8.04
N LEU A 218 2.49 32.18 7.39
CA LEU A 218 1.61 33.23 7.89
C LEU A 218 0.12 32.86 7.87
N GLN A 219 -0.26 31.90 7.05
CA GLN A 219 -1.64 31.39 6.95
C GLN A 219 -1.88 30.13 7.82
N ASN A 220 -0.84 29.57 8.41
CA ASN A 220 -0.99 28.34 9.18
C ASN A 220 -1.63 28.62 10.54
N ARG A 221 -2.83 28.10 10.74
CA ARG A 221 -3.65 28.33 11.93
C ARG A 221 -3.12 27.66 13.21
N VAL A 222 -2.18 26.76 13.08
CA VAL A 222 -1.51 26.13 14.25
C VAL A 222 -0.85 27.18 15.15
N TYR A 223 -0.36 28.29 14.59
CA TYR A 223 0.24 29.37 15.39
C TYR A 223 -0.76 30.18 16.23
N ILE A 224 -2.05 29.99 16.03
CA ILE A 224 -3.12 30.54 16.85
C ILE A 224 -3.84 29.47 17.68
N GLY A 225 -3.27 28.26 17.78
CA GLY A 225 -3.79 27.16 18.58
C GLY A 225 -4.85 26.30 17.91
N GLU A 226 -5.03 26.41 16.62
CA GLU A 226 -5.95 25.56 15.85
C GLU A 226 -5.15 24.42 15.16
N VAL A 227 -5.44 23.19 15.55
CA VAL A 227 -4.78 21.98 15.04
C VAL A 227 -5.70 21.19 14.13
#